data_5df90461c38d8e2dcb910a5ef6e6f3fb
#
_entry.id   5df90461c38d8e2dcb910a5ef6e6f3fb
#
_cell.length_a   1.000
_cell.length_b   1.000
_cell.length_c   1.000
_cell.angle_alpha   90.00
_cell.angle_beta   90.00
_cell.angle_gamma   90.00
#
_symmetry.space_group_name_H-M   'P 1'
#
loop_
_entity.id
_entity.type
_entity.pdbx_description
1 polymer ?
#
loop_
_entity_poly.entity_id
_entity_poly.type
_entity_poly.pdbx_seq_one_letter_code
_entity_poly.pdbx_strand_id
1 'polypeptide(L)'
;MTAMTIMSSDLVTVTTEMSVAEALLKMSRHRVHNLPVVDADGCFAGLLSLRSLTHGLLPTAARIEEESFHLDIGFLTDQSDEYLTRLQEIGERPVSDLLEKKKKLRFCSPDTPIPRLLQLLTQNPTSLPVLVVEGKRKRVVGMVSNWDVLTKIAVKLLAGLEGPVPPGGSGAGTEGEG
;
A
#
# COMPACT_ATOMS: atom_id res chain seq x y z
N MET A 1 4.09 17.30 17.96
CA MET A 1 3.80 16.72 16.64
C MET A 1 3.16 15.36 16.81
N THR A 2 2.05 15.12 16.16
CA THR A 2 1.25 13.89 16.20
C THR A 2 1.05 13.32 14.79
N ALA A 3 0.44 12.14 14.69
CA ALA A 3 0.12 11.48 13.42
C ALA A 3 -0.66 12.42 12.49
N MET A 4 -1.61 13.19 13.01
CA MET A 4 -2.41 14.16 12.24
C MET A 4 -1.55 15.19 11.49
N THR A 5 -0.37 15.56 12.02
CA THR A 5 0.49 16.57 11.37
C THR A 5 1.29 16.02 10.19
N ILE A 6 1.41 14.70 10.07
CA ILE A 6 2.19 14.06 9.01
C ILE A 6 1.41 13.06 8.16
N MET A 7 0.19 12.66 8.58
CA MET A 7 -0.62 11.74 7.79
C MET A 7 -1.02 12.35 6.43
N SER A 8 -1.22 11.50 5.46
CA SER A 8 -1.95 11.79 4.24
C SER A 8 -3.43 11.57 4.51
N SER A 9 -4.24 12.64 4.40
CA SER A 9 -5.70 12.64 4.67
C SER A 9 -6.54 12.59 3.40
N ASP A 10 -5.97 12.92 2.25
CA ASP A 10 -6.62 12.75 0.94
C ASP A 10 -6.52 11.28 0.52
N LEU A 11 -7.41 10.47 1.08
CA LEU A 11 -7.38 9.02 0.90
C LEU A 11 -8.24 8.61 -0.29
N VAL A 12 -7.61 7.90 -1.22
CA VAL A 12 -8.33 7.15 -2.24
C VAL A 12 -8.79 5.84 -1.61
N THR A 13 -10.10 5.65 -1.48
CA THR A 13 -10.69 4.43 -0.90
C THR A 13 -11.42 3.62 -1.96
N VAL A 14 -11.64 2.34 -1.67
CA VAL A 14 -12.45 1.41 -2.46
C VAL A 14 -13.41 0.66 -1.54
N THR A 15 -14.44 0.06 -2.12
CA THR A 15 -15.40 -0.76 -1.37
C THR A 15 -15.03 -2.23 -1.47
N THR A 16 -15.56 -3.04 -0.56
CA THR A 16 -15.35 -4.51 -0.55
C THR A 16 -15.82 -5.19 -1.82
N GLU A 17 -16.88 -4.68 -2.43
CA GLU A 17 -17.54 -5.22 -3.62
C GLU A 17 -16.89 -4.81 -4.94
N MET A 18 -16.05 -3.76 -4.93
CA MET A 18 -15.37 -3.27 -6.12
C MET A 18 -14.48 -4.38 -6.70
N SER A 19 -14.43 -4.48 -8.04
CA SER A 19 -13.54 -5.44 -8.69
C SER A 19 -12.07 -5.06 -8.51
N VAL A 20 -11.22 -6.07 -8.51
CA VAL A 20 -9.75 -5.86 -8.44
C VAL A 20 -9.25 -5.03 -9.62
N ALA A 21 -9.81 -5.24 -10.82
CA ALA A 21 -9.45 -4.46 -12.01
C ALA A 21 -9.75 -2.97 -11.85
N GLU A 22 -10.92 -2.61 -11.30
CA GLU A 22 -11.28 -1.23 -11.00
C GLU A 22 -10.38 -0.61 -9.93
N ALA A 23 -10.04 -1.40 -8.90
CA ALA A 23 -9.12 -0.96 -7.85
C ALA A 23 -7.71 -0.72 -8.39
N LEU A 24 -7.20 -1.60 -9.26
CA LEU A 24 -5.91 -1.41 -9.96
C LEU A 24 -5.90 -0.14 -10.81
N LEU A 25 -6.98 0.10 -11.55
CA LEU A 25 -7.13 1.32 -12.34
C LEU A 25 -7.11 2.56 -11.44
N LYS A 26 -7.76 2.50 -10.28
CA LYS A 26 -7.74 3.57 -9.26
C LYS A 26 -6.33 3.79 -8.72
N MET A 27 -5.61 2.72 -8.36
CA MET A 27 -4.20 2.81 -7.92
C MET A 27 -3.33 3.51 -8.97
N SER A 28 -3.46 3.09 -10.23
CA SER A 28 -2.70 3.66 -11.35
C SER A 28 -2.99 5.14 -11.56
N ARG A 29 -4.27 5.52 -11.61
CA ARG A 29 -4.69 6.92 -11.84
C ARG A 29 -4.24 7.86 -10.73
N HIS A 30 -4.30 7.41 -9.48
CA HIS A 30 -3.93 8.21 -8.32
C HIS A 30 -2.47 8.01 -7.88
N ARG A 31 -1.72 7.13 -8.56
CA ARG A 31 -0.32 6.80 -8.22
C ARG A 31 -0.13 6.38 -6.76
N VAL A 32 -1.07 5.59 -6.25
CA VAL A 32 -1.05 5.06 -4.89
C VAL A 32 -0.80 3.56 -4.88
N HIS A 33 -0.09 3.06 -3.88
CA HIS A 33 0.26 1.65 -3.74
C HIS A 33 -0.60 0.91 -2.70
N ASN A 34 -1.40 1.66 -1.96
CA ASN A 34 -2.25 1.15 -0.89
C ASN A 34 -3.61 1.84 -0.97
N LEU A 35 -4.68 1.05 -0.94
CA LEU A 35 -6.06 1.53 -0.91
C LEU A 35 -6.74 1.02 0.36
N PRO A 36 -7.14 1.90 1.27
CA PRO A 36 -8.06 1.52 2.34
C PRO A 36 -9.37 1.04 1.73
N VAL A 37 -9.83 -0.11 2.20
CA VAL A 37 -11.09 -0.70 1.80
C VAL A 37 -12.10 -0.41 2.89
N VAL A 38 -13.25 0.10 2.52
CA VAL A 38 -14.32 0.47 3.42
C VAL A 38 -15.58 -0.33 3.11
N ASP A 39 -16.40 -0.55 4.14
CA ASP A 39 -17.73 -1.14 3.99
C ASP A 39 -18.76 -0.09 3.56
N ALA A 40 -20.02 -0.50 3.46
CA ALA A 40 -21.14 0.37 3.09
C ALA A 40 -21.36 1.54 4.08
N ASP A 41 -20.94 1.38 5.33
CA ASP A 41 -21.03 2.41 6.37
C ASP A 41 -19.79 3.35 6.38
N GLY A 42 -18.84 3.16 5.49
CA GLY A 42 -17.58 3.91 5.45
C GLY A 42 -16.58 3.50 6.54
N CYS A 43 -16.79 2.36 7.20
CA CYS A 43 -15.88 1.82 8.19
C CYS A 43 -14.78 0.98 7.56
N PHE A 44 -13.62 0.92 8.21
CA PHE A 44 -12.48 0.16 7.72
C PHE A 44 -12.77 -1.34 7.63
N ALA A 45 -12.76 -1.88 6.43
CA ALA A 45 -12.92 -3.31 6.16
C ALA A 45 -11.57 -4.01 5.95
N GLY A 46 -10.58 -3.33 5.36
CA GLY A 46 -9.29 -3.91 5.08
C GLY A 46 -8.36 -2.97 4.32
N LEU A 47 -7.20 -3.47 3.95
CA LEU A 47 -6.22 -2.76 3.12
C LEU A 47 -5.92 -3.60 1.89
N LEU A 48 -6.08 -3.02 0.71
CA LEU A 48 -5.57 -3.55 -0.55
C LEU A 48 -4.22 -2.91 -0.83
N SER A 49 -3.18 -3.70 -0.95
CA SER A 49 -1.84 -3.21 -1.29
C SER A 49 -1.40 -3.72 -2.66
N LEU A 50 -0.48 -3.00 -3.31
CA LEU A 50 0.14 -3.51 -4.53
C LEU A 50 0.82 -4.86 -4.28
N ARG A 51 1.37 -5.07 -3.08
CA ARG A 51 1.96 -6.35 -2.67
C ARG A 51 0.93 -7.47 -2.63
N SER A 52 -0.26 -7.25 -2.03
CA SER A 52 -1.30 -8.29 -1.96
C SER A 52 -1.81 -8.66 -3.36
N LEU A 53 -1.87 -7.70 -4.27
CA LEU A 53 -2.17 -7.92 -5.68
C LEU A 53 -1.10 -8.75 -6.37
N THR A 54 0.17 -8.35 -6.24
CA THR A 54 1.31 -9.09 -6.82
C THR A 54 1.35 -10.53 -6.31
N HIS A 55 1.14 -10.72 -4.99
CA HIS A 55 1.05 -12.05 -4.39
C HIS A 55 -0.14 -12.86 -4.96
N GLY A 56 -1.27 -12.20 -5.24
CA GLY A 56 -2.43 -12.81 -5.89
C GLY A 56 -2.12 -13.37 -7.29
N LEU A 57 -1.20 -12.73 -8.01
CA LEU A 57 -0.79 -13.13 -9.36
C LEU A 57 0.19 -14.32 -9.37
N LEU A 58 0.83 -14.64 -8.25
CA LEU A 58 1.71 -15.81 -8.17
C LEU A 58 0.93 -17.10 -8.38
N PRO A 59 1.48 -18.10 -9.10
CA PRO A 59 0.93 -19.45 -9.15
C PRO A 59 0.72 -20.02 -7.76
N THR A 60 -0.28 -20.88 -7.59
CA THR A 60 -0.60 -21.49 -6.29
C THR A 60 0.61 -22.25 -5.71
N ALA A 61 1.38 -22.93 -6.55
CA ALA A 61 2.63 -23.59 -6.16
C ALA A 61 3.65 -22.60 -5.57
N ALA A 62 3.83 -21.45 -6.18
CA ALA A 62 4.76 -20.42 -5.71
C ALA A 62 4.29 -19.72 -4.41
N ARG A 63 2.99 -19.74 -4.09
CA ARG A 63 2.44 -19.20 -2.83
C ARG A 63 2.70 -20.08 -1.62
N ILE A 64 2.83 -21.39 -1.83
CA ILE A 64 3.00 -22.37 -0.74
C ILE A 64 4.43 -22.35 -0.19
N GLU A 65 5.38 -21.86 -0.97
CA GLU A 65 6.80 -21.97 -0.67
C GLU A 65 7.44 -20.71 -0.03
N GLU A 66 6.67 -19.70 0.38
CA GLU A 66 7.19 -18.62 1.22
C GLU A 66 7.86 -19.12 2.52
N GLU A 67 7.67 -20.39 2.91
CA GLU A 67 8.29 -21.02 4.10
C GLU A 67 9.47 -21.96 3.77
N SER A 68 9.77 -22.24 2.49
CA SER A 68 10.83 -23.19 2.11
C SER A 68 11.59 -22.68 0.88
N PHE A 69 12.82 -22.26 1.11
CA PHE A 69 13.74 -21.79 0.08
C PHE A 69 14.18 -22.95 -0.84
N HIS A 70 13.86 -22.90 -2.09
CA HIS A 70 14.42 -23.49 -3.33
C HIS A 70 13.34 -23.93 -4.30
N LEU A 71 12.77 -22.96 -5.03
CA LEU A 71 12.05 -23.28 -6.26
C LEU A 71 13.00 -23.17 -7.45
N ASP A 72 13.09 -24.24 -8.18
CA ASP A 72 13.51 -24.17 -9.57
C ASP A 72 12.39 -23.54 -10.38
N ILE A 73 12.49 -22.21 -10.59
CA ILE A 73 11.53 -21.45 -11.39
C ILE A 73 11.69 -21.67 -12.90
N GLY A 74 12.57 -22.60 -13.30
CA GLY A 74 12.81 -22.93 -14.71
C GLY A 74 11.56 -23.45 -15.45
N PHE A 75 10.55 -23.99 -14.74
CA PHE A 75 9.29 -24.42 -15.35
C PHE A 75 8.27 -23.29 -15.55
N LEU A 76 8.54 -22.08 -15.02
CA LEU A 76 7.68 -20.89 -15.22
C LEU A 76 7.97 -20.15 -16.53
N THR A 77 8.88 -20.69 -17.35
CA THR A 77 9.20 -20.08 -18.63
C THR A 77 8.07 -20.29 -19.63
N ASP A 78 7.52 -19.18 -20.08
CA ASP A 78 6.73 -19.00 -21.29
C ASP A 78 5.27 -19.50 -21.29
N GLN A 79 4.46 -18.95 -20.39
CA GLN A 79 3.01 -19.08 -20.46
C GLN A 79 2.34 -17.69 -20.37
N SER A 80 2.67 -16.80 -21.31
CA SER A 80 2.07 -15.46 -21.38
C SER A 80 0.52 -15.51 -21.42
N ASP A 81 -0.05 -16.51 -22.09
CA ASP A 81 -1.50 -16.67 -22.18
C ASP A 81 -2.13 -17.10 -20.84
N GLU A 82 -1.44 -17.97 -20.07
CA GLU A 82 -1.90 -18.36 -18.74
C GLU A 82 -1.86 -17.18 -17.75
N TYR A 83 -0.83 -16.33 -17.82
CA TYR A 83 -0.76 -15.12 -17.00
C TYR A 83 -1.86 -14.13 -17.34
N LEU A 84 -2.15 -13.90 -18.63
CA LEU A 84 -3.24 -13.03 -19.05
C LEU A 84 -4.60 -13.54 -18.60
N THR A 85 -4.85 -14.84 -18.73
CA THR A 85 -6.09 -15.47 -18.25
C THR A 85 -6.21 -15.29 -16.73
N ARG A 86 -5.14 -15.54 -15.98
CA ARG A 86 -5.12 -15.38 -14.53
C ARG A 86 -5.29 -13.93 -14.09
N LEU A 87 -4.71 -12.97 -14.81
CA LEU A 87 -4.93 -11.54 -14.60
C LEU A 87 -6.40 -11.16 -14.79
N GLN A 88 -7.05 -11.69 -15.81
CA GLN A 88 -8.49 -11.48 -16.06
C GLN A 88 -9.33 -12.07 -14.92
N GLU A 89 -9.10 -13.33 -14.56
CA GLU A 89 -9.80 -13.99 -13.44
C GLU A 89 -9.65 -13.24 -12.11
N ILE A 90 -8.44 -12.79 -11.79
CA ILE A 90 -8.20 -11.99 -10.59
C ILE A 90 -8.84 -10.62 -10.70
N GLY A 91 -8.81 -10.01 -11.89
CA GLY A 91 -9.41 -8.71 -12.14
C GLY A 91 -10.92 -8.68 -11.87
N GLU A 92 -11.61 -9.76 -12.15
CA GLU A 92 -13.06 -9.91 -11.93
C GLU A 92 -13.45 -10.18 -10.46
N ARG A 93 -12.49 -10.60 -9.64
CA ARG A 93 -12.75 -10.90 -8.21
C ARG A 93 -13.02 -9.62 -7.43
N PRO A 94 -13.81 -9.71 -6.35
CA PRO A 94 -13.99 -8.58 -5.45
C PRO A 94 -12.71 -8.30 -4.67
N VAL A 95 -12.48 -7.04 -4.35
CA VAL A 95 -11.34 -6.58 -3.56
C VAL A 95 -11.23 -7.30 -2.22
N SER A 96 -12.37 -7.70 -1.63
CA SER A 96 -12.42 -8.45 -0.37
C SER A 96 -11.58 -9.72 -0.36
N ASP A 97 -11.33 -10.34 -1.53
CA ASP A 97 -10.57 -11.58 -1.65
C ASP A 97 -9.04 -11.40 -1.55
N LEU A 98 -8.56 -10.18 -1.74
CA LEU A 98 -7.13 -9.85 -1.85
C LEU A 98 -6.63 -8.89 -0.77
N LEU A 99 -7.36 -8.78 0.33
CA LEU A 99 -6.98 -7.89 1.44
C LEU A 99 -5.72 -8.40 2.16
N GLU A 100 -4.92 -7.45 2.65
CA GLU A 100 -3.81 -7.77 3.56
C GLU A 100 -4.30 -8.45 4.84
N LYS A 101 -3.51 -9.42 5.33
CA LYS A 101 -3.84 -10.11 6.57
C LYS A 101 -3.91 -9.12 7.74
N LYS A 102 -5.00 -9.12 8.50
CA LYS A 102 -5.23 -8.18 9.62
C LYS A 102 -4.08 -8.09 10.60
N LYS A 103 -3.38 -9.23 10.87
CA LYS A 103 -2.21 -9.27 11.77
C LYS A 103 -1.02 -8.42 11.29
N LYS A 104 -0.95 -8.10 10.00
CA LYS A 104 0.09 -7.25 9.42
C LYS A 104 -0.23 -5.76 9.53
N LEU A 105 -1.48 -5.40 9.76
CA LEU A 105 -1.92 -4.01 9.81
C LEU A 105 -1.59 -3.37 11.16
N ARG A 106 -1.22 -2.10 11.11
CA ARG A 106 -0.96 -1.27 12.30
C ARG A 106 -1.88 -0.07 12.27
N PHE A 107 -2.37 0.30 13.44
CA PHE A 107 -3.33 1.38 13.61
C PHE A 107 -2.83 2.37 14.66
N CYS A 108 -3.18 3.61 14.49
CA CYS A 108 -3.00 4.65 15.49
C CYS A 108 -4.17 5.65 15.46
N SER A 109 -4.24 6.54 16.44
CA SER A 109 -5.15 7.68 16.44
C SER A 109 -4.47 8.92 15.85
N PRO A 110 -5.23 9.95 15.44
CA PRO A 110 -4.66 11.24 15.00
C PRO A 110 -3.73 11.89 16.02
N ASP A 111 -4.00 11.68 17.30
CA ASP A 111 -3.22 12.25 18.41
C ASP A 111 -1.96 11.46 18.77
N THR A 112 -1.72 10.32 18.08
CA THR A 112 -0.54 9.48 18.37
C THR A 112 0.75 10.27 18.19
N PRO A 113 1.62 10.35 19.21
CA PRO A 113 2.89 11.07 19.12
C PRO A 113 3.83 10.45 18.08
N ILE A 114 4.64 11.29 17.41
CA ILE A 114 5.58 10.86 16.37
C ILE A 114 6.49 9.70 16.80
N PRO A 115 7.11 9.69 18.00
CA PRO A 115 7.97 8.57 18.40
C PRO A 115 7.23 7.22 18.41
N ARG A 116 5.96 7.22 18.84
CA ARG A 116 5.13 6.00 18.81
C ARG A 116 4.78 5.59 17.39
N LEU A 117 4.48 6.55 16.53
CA LEU A 117 4.21 6.30 15.12
C LEU A 117 5.42 5.69 14.41
N LEU A 118 6.63 6.23 14.63
CA LEU A 118 7.88 5.67 14.11
C LEU A 118 8.08 4.22 14.57
N GLN A 119 7.81 3.93 15.85
CA GLN A 119 7.88 2.58 16.37
C GLN A 119 6.90 1.63 15.65
N LEU A 120 5.68 2.08 15.37
CA LEU A 120 4.70 1.29 14.60
C LEU A 120 5.16 1.02 13.16
N LEU A 121 5.78 1.98 12.51
CA LEU A 121 6.34 1.83 11.17
C LEU A 121 7.52 0.86 11.14
N THR A 122 8.44 0.95 12.10
CA THR A 122 9.61 0.06 12.19
C THR A 122 9.26 -1.38 12.53
N GLN A 123 8.17 -1.58 13.28
CA GLN A 123 7.65 -2.92 13.60
C GLN A 123 6.89 -3.57 12.45
N ASN A 124 6.76 -2.89 11.31
CA ASN A 124 6.05 -3.41 10.16
C ASN A 124 7.03 -3.94 9.09
N PRO A 125 7.33 -5.25 9.09
CA PRO A 125 8.32 -5.84 8.18
C PRO A 125 7.91 -5.76 6.70
N THR A 126 6.64 -5.46 6.43
CA THR A 126 6.08 -5.43 5.07
C THR A 126 6.00 -4.03 4.48
N SER A 127 6.54 -3.02 5.15
CA SER A 127 6.49 -1.61 4.73
C SER A 127 5.07 -1.07 4.44
N LEU A 128 4.04 -1.71 5.00
CA LEU A 128 2.67 -1.23 4.91
C LEU A 128 2.51 0.07 5.70
N PRO A 129 1.62 0.98 5.28
CA PRO A 129 1.37 2.19 6.03
C PRO A 129 0.70 1.90 7.38
N VAL A 130 0.88 2.79 8.34
CA VAL A 130 0.08 2.84 9.55
C VAL A 130 -1.22 3.54 9.24
N LEU A 131 -2.33 2.90 9.58
CA LEU A 131 -3.67 3.43 9.36
C LEU A 131 -4.06 4.33 10.54
N VAL A 132 -4.45 5.56 10.23
CA VAL A 132 -4.95 6.50 11.25
C VAL A 132 -6.45 6.37 11.29
N VAL A 133 -6.97 5.97 12.45
CA VAL A 133 -8.39 5.66 12.62
C VAL A 133 -9.01 6.46 13.78
N GLU A 134 -10.29 6.78 13.63
CA GLU A 134 -11.09 7.45 14.66
C GLU A 134 -12.32 6.61 15.03
N GLY A 135 -12.73 6.79 16.27
CA GLY A 135 -13.95 6.21 16.81
C GLY A 135 -13.90 4.70 17.01
N LYS A 136 -14.94 4.17 17.67
CA LYS A 136 -15.07 2.74 17.98
C LYS A 136 -15.21 1.86 16.72
N ARG A 137 -15.78 2.41 15.65
CA ARG A 137 -15.96 1.72 14.35
C ARG A 137 -14.76 1.80 13.43
N LYS A 138 -13.63 2.37 13.88
CA LYS A 138 -12.38 2.49 13.10
C LYS A 138 -12.60 3.16 11.74
N ARG A 139 -13.16 4.35 11.73
CA ARG A 139 -13.21 5.17 10.52
C ARG A 139 -11.79 5.58 10.14
N VAL A 140 -11.36 5.27 8.93
CA VAL A 140 -10.02 5.67 8.46
C VAL A 140 -10.05 7.15 8.10
N VAL A 141 -9.19 7.93 8.74
CA VAL A 141 -9.06 9.38 8.53
C VAL A 141 -7.73 9.78 7.91
N GLY A 142 -6.78 8.85 7.85
CA GLY A 142 -5.48 9.08 7.24
C GLY A 142 -4.63 7.82 7.17
N MET A 143 -3.51 7.93 6.49
CA MET A 143 -2.44 6.92 6.48
C MET A 143 -1.10 7.60 6.65
N VAL A 144 -0.15 6.88 7.26
CA VAL A 144 1.25 7.31 7.35
C VAL A 144 2.14 6.20 6.84
N SER A 145 2.89 6.49 5.80
CA SER A 145 3.92 5.64 5.24
C SER A 145 5.32 6.10 5.69
N ASN A 146 6.34 5.27 5.45
CA ASN A 146 7.73 5.68 5.63
C ASN A 146 8.07 6.93 4.80
N TRP A 147 7.46 7.06 3.63
CA TRP A 147 7.67 8.21 2.74
C TRP A 147 7.10 9.51 3.32
N ASP A 148 5.92 9.45 3.95
CA ASP A 148 5.32 10.62 4.62
C ASP A 148 6.22 11.12 5.76
N VAL A 149 6.79 10.18 6.52
CA VAL A 149 7.74 10.52 7.59
C VAL A 149 8.98 11.17 7.01
N LEU A 150 9.58 10.55 5.98
CA LEU A 150 10.79 11.06 5.35
C LEU A 150 10.58 12.47 4.80
N THR A 151 9.54 12.67 4.00
CA THR A 151 9.30 13.96 3.33
C THR A 151 8.91 15.06 4.30
N LYS A 152 7.98 14.80 5.23
CA LYS A 152 7.48 15.84 6.14
C LYS A 152 8.44 16.15 7.29
N ILE A 153 9.25 15.17 7.73
CA ILE A 153 10.32 15.44 8.69
C ILE A 153 11.51 16.11 8.00
N ALA A 154 11.91 15.63 6.80
CA ALA A 154 13.00 16.25 6.05
C ALA A 154 12.69 17.73 5.74
N VAL A 155 11.48 18.03 5.28
CA VAL A 155 11.04 19.44 5.06
C VAL A 155 11.18 20.27 6.33
N LYS A 156 10.86 19.74 7.51
CA LYS A 156 11.01 20.49 8.77
C LYS A 156 12.46 20.65 9.20
N LEU A 157 13.31 19.66 8.95
CA LEU A 157 14.76 19.76 9.20
C LEU A 157 15.41 20.76 8.24
N LEU A 158 14.96 20.79 6.99
CA LEU A 158 15.49 21.66 5.94
C LEU A 158 14.88 23.07 5.94
N ALA A 159 13.70 23.26 6.55
CA ALA A 159 13.12 24.59 6.76
C ALA A 159 13.96 25.48 7.69
N GLY A 160 14.96 24.88 8.39
CA GLY A 160 16.02 25.62 9.07
C GLY A 160 17.26 25.88 8.19
N LEU A 161 17.29 25.34 6.97
CA LEU A 161 18.35 25.49 5.96
C LEU A 161 17.64 26.00 4.69
N GLU A 162 17.67 27.30 4.47
CA GLU A 162 16.95 28.02 3.42
C GLU A 162 17.01 27.35 2.03
N GLY A 163 15.83 26.95 1.51
CA GLY A 163 15.63 26.53 0.12
C GLY A 163 14.40 25.61 -0.08
N PRO A 164 13.54 25.85 -1.09
CA PRO A 164 12.40 24.98 -1.38
C PRO A 164 12.89 23.63 -1.94
N VAL A 165 12.45 22.55 -1.32
CA VAL A 165 12.66 21.18 -1.84
C VAL A 165 11.80 21.01 -3.10
N PRO A 166 12.38 20.61 -4.25
CA PRO A 166 11.62 20.38 -5.46
C PRO A 166 10.64 19.21 -5.27
N PRO A 167 9.46 19.24 -5.90
CA PRO A 167 8.52 18.13 -5.85
C PRO A 167 9.19 16.87 -6.40
N GLY A 168 9.07 15.77 -5.64
CA GLY A 168 9.74 14.52 -5.91
C GLY A 168 9.57 14.07 -7.36
N GLY A 169 10.67 14.05 -8.10
CA GLY A 169 10.73 13.55 -9.45
C GLY A 169 10.47 12.05 -9.47
N SER A 170 9.43 11.65 -10.15
CA SER A 170 9.29 10.31 -10.68
C SER A 170 10.55 10.00 -11.49
N GLY A 171 11.23 8.89 -11.19
CA GLY A 171 12.42 8.47 -11.94
C GLY A 171 12.15 8.41 -13.43
N ALA A 172 12.61 9.42 -14.14
CA ALA A 172 12.74 9.37 -15.58
C ALA A 172 13.90 8.43 -15.90
N GLY A 173 13.57 7.33 -16.59
CA GLY A 173 14.58 6.47 -17.19
C GLY A 173 15.48 7.28 -18.10
N THR A 174 16.78 7.13 -17.92
CA THR A 174 17.78 7.60 -18.85
C THR A 174 17.67 6.79 -20.13
N GLU A 175 17.15 7.39 -21.17
CA GLU A 175 17.40 6.93 -22.53
C GLU A 175 18.90 7.15 -22.82
N GLY A 176 19.62 6.03 -22.98
CA GLY A 176 20.99 6.01 -23.46
C GLY A 176 20.98 6.01 -24.97
N GLU A 177 21.37 7.12 -25.59
CA GLU A 177 21.87 7.15 -26.95
C GLU A 177 23.28 6.56 -27.01
N GLY A 178 23.50 5.66 -27.99
CA GLY A 178 24.82 5.14 -28.32
C GLY A 178 24.68 3.99 -29.30
#